data_b19baa9882830e410c9ef1784d85a72b
#
_entry.id   b19baa9882830e410c9ef1784d85a72b
#
_cell.length_a   1.000
_cell.length_b   1.000
_cell.length_c   1.000
_cell.angle_alpha   90.00
_cell.angle_beta   90.00
_cell.angle_gamma   90.00
#
_symmetry.space_group_name_H-M   'P 1'
#
loop_
_entity.id
_entity.type
_entity.pdbx_description
1 polymer ?
#
loop_
_entity_poly.entity_id
_entity_poly.type
_entity_poly.pdbx_seq_one_letter_code
_entity_poly.pdbx_strand_id
1 'polypeptide(L)'
;MAIAVVAAISANAQYKVGDICTLGGVKGIVVDVDATGAHGLIMSLEESKADWIAHKSLAMETNAFYEDDGMKNMQAIERYIAENGSSWYSFPLFAWARSLGDGWYIPSREELITIWTNLNGGNLDLNKKSRPYWKTHNKSIKRNGGDDLFCKNTSTMGFKMLCGMISSTEAEGGKVYVINTEKGQNLMNHPMGAPNVKIMEYTIGKRAHRSEGDPLGFKRVLRFRARAVHKF
;
A
#
# COMPACT_ATOMS: atom_id res chain seq x y z
N MET A 1 18.00 -29.65 -15.78
CA MET A 1 17.21 -30.00 -14.57
C MET A 1 17.47 -28.94 -13.52
N ALA A 2 16.52 -28.01 -13.35
CA ALA A 2 16.60 -27.00 -12.29
C ALA A 2 15.91 -27.58 -11.05
N ILE A 3 16.66 -27.78 -9.98
CA ILE A 3 16.13 -28.21 -8.70
C ILE A 3 15.50 -26.97 -8.06
N ALA A 4 14.18 -26.93 -8.05
CA ALA A 4 13.44 -25.96 -7.26
C ALA A 4 13.67 -26.30 -5.77
N VAL A 5 14.49 -25.52 -5.08
CA VAL A 5 14.58 -25.56 -3.63
C VAL A 5 13.31 -24.92 -3.09
N VAL A 6 12.32 -25.73 -2.85
CA VAL A 6 11.19 -25.34 -2.00
C VAL A 6 11.74 -25.23 -0.59
N ALA A 7 12.01 -24.01 -0.13
CA ALA A 7 12.30 -23.78 1.27
C ALA A 7 11.04 -24.18 2.06
N ALA A 8 11.06 -25.36 2.66
CA ALA A 8 10.05 -25.79 3.61
C ALA A 8 10.04 -24.77 4.76
N ILE A 9 8.95 -24.06 4.93
CA ILE A 9 8.69 -23.26 6.12
C ILE A 9 8.63 -24.29 7.26
N SER A 10 9.62 -24.27 8.13
CA SER A 10 9.64 -25.18 9.28
C SER A 10 8.41 -24.89 10.14
N ALA A 11 7.63 -25.92 10.41
CA ALA A 11 6.31 -25.91 11.06
C ALA A 11 6.27 -25.36 12.52
N ASN A 12 7.29 -24.60 12.96
CA ASN A 12 7.42 -24.08 14.33
C ASN A 12 7.84 -22.60 14.40
N ALA A 13 7.89 -21.86 13.30
CA ALA A 13 8.21 -20.44 13.39
C ALA A 13 6.94 -19.65 13.78
N GLN A 14 6.88 -19.24 15.04
CA GLN A 14 5.85 -18.27 15.49
C GLN A 14 6.29 -16.87 15.09
N TYR A 15 5.67 -16.33 14.09
CA TYR A 15 5.91 -14.96 13.66
C TYR A 15 5.20 -13.94 14.56
N LYS A 16 5.75 -12.73 14.60
CA LYS A 16 5.17 -11.55 15.26
C LYS A 16 5.15 -10.38 14.30
N VAL A 17 4.22 -9.48 14.48
CA VAL A 17 4.19 -8.21 13.73
C VAL A 17 5.52 -7.49 13.91
N GLY A 18 6.15 -7.13 12.79
CA GLY A 18 7.45 -6.48 12.74
C GLY A 18 8.63 -7.40 12.44
N ASP A 19 8.43 -8.72 12.44
CA ASP A 19 9.48 -9.67 12.05
C ASP A 19 9.79 -9.53 10.55
N ILE A 20 11.07 -9.66 10.21
CA ILE A 20 11.50 -9.67 8.81
C ILE A 20 11.66 -11.13 8.38
N CYS A 21 11.01 -11.48 7.30
CA CYS A 21 11.12 -12.81 6.72
C CYS A 21 11.25 -12.75 5.19
N THR A 22 11.50 -13.90 4.58
CA THR A 22 11.60 -14.03 3.13
C THR A 22 10.63 -15.11 2.67
N LEU A 23 9.76 -14.78 1.73
CA LEU A 23 8.77 -15.70 1.17
C LEU A 23 8.89 -15.70 -0.37
N GLY A 24 9.13 -16.86 -0.97
CA GLY A 24 9.34 -16.94 -2.41
C GLY A 24 10.51 -16.11 -2.95
N GLY A 25 11.55 -15.86 -2.13
CA GLY A 25 12.67 -15.00 -2.49
C GLY A 25 12.45 -13.49 -2.25
N VAL A 26 11.23 -13.08 -1.91
CA VAL A 26 10.89 -11.69 -1.62
C VAL A 26 11.00 -11.43 -0.12
N LYS A 27 11.80 -10.43 0.25
CA LYS A 27 11.89 -9.98 1.65
C LYS A 27 10.66 -9.14 2.01
N GLY A 28 10.11 -9.41 3.18
CA GLY A 28 8.96 -8.68 3.72
C GLY A 28 9.02 -8.50 5.23
N ILE A 29 8.08 -7.72 5.73
CA ILE A 29 7.81 -7.54 7.15
C ILE A 29 6.45 -8.15 7.45
N VAL A 30 6.36 -8.94 8.52
CA VAL A 30 5.09 -9.47 9.03
C VAL A 30 4.25 -8.30 9.54
N VAL A 31 3.04 -8.16 9.00
CA VAL A 31 2.14 -7.03 9.28
C VAL A 31 0.84 -7.45 9.94
N ASP A 32 0.51 -8.71 9.82
CA ASP A 32 -0.61 -9.33 10.53
C ASP A 32 -0.29 -10.78 10.84
N VAL A 33 -0.81 -11.30 11.94
CA VAL A 33 -0.56 -12.67 12.38
C VAL A 33 -1.68 -13.13 13.30
N ASP A 34 -2.09 -14.38 13.13
CA ASP A 34 -3.07 -15.01 14.00
C ASP A 34 -2.51 -15.29 15.41
N ALA A 35 -3.37 -15.75 16.31
CA ALA A 35 -2.99 -16.05 17.68
C ALA A 35 -1.94 -17.18 17.81
N THR A 36 -1.78 -18.02 16.79
CA THR A 36 -0.80 -19.10 16.75
C THR A 36 0.57 -18.65 16.26
N GLY A 37 0.63 -17.54 15.53
CA GLY A 37 1.83 -17.08 14.84
C GLY A 37 2.19 -17.88 13.59
N ALA A 38 1.31 -18.77 13.14
CA ALA A 38 1.56 -19.66 12.01
C ALA A 38 0.99 -19.14 10.70
N HIS A 39 -0.04 -18.31 10.77
CA HIS A 39 -0.72 -17.72 9.61
C HIS A 39 -0.80 -16.21 9.75
N GLY A 40 -0.69 -15.51 8.64
CA GLY A 40 -0.72 -14.07 8.67
C GLY A 40 -0.49 -13.42 7.30
N LEU A 41 -0.04 -12.18 7.36
CA LEU A 41 0.23 -11.36 6.21
C LEU A 41 1.65 -10.79 6.28
N ILE A 42 2.42 -11.00 5.24
CA ILE A 42 3.72 -10.36 5.03
C ILE A 42 3.55 -9.24 4.00
N MET A 43 4.19 -8.09 4.23
CA MET A 43 4.23 -6.97 3.31
C MET A 43 5.64 -6.81 2.75
N SER A 44 5.79 -6.62 1.43
CA SER A 44 7.08 -6.45 0.76
C SER A 44 7.89 -5.29 1.34
N LEU A 45 9.21 -5.43 1.45
CA LEU A 45 10.10 -4.32 1.84
C LEU A 45 10.25 -3.30 0.72
N GLU A 46 10.17 -3.74 -0.52
CA GLU A 46 10.17 -2.87 -1.69
C GLU A 46 8.78 -2.26 -1.92
N GLU A 47 8.75 -1.07 -2.49
CA GLU A 47 7.55 -0.38 -2.90
C GLU A 47 7.50 -0.15 -4.40
N SER A 48 6.29 -0.07 -4.93
CA SER A 48 6.03 0.37 -6.30
C SER A 48 5.49 1.79 -6.31
N LYS A 49 5.84 2.53 -7.36
CA LYS A 49 5.29 3.85 -7.71
C LYS A 49 4.54 3.78 -9.03
N ALA A 50 4.25 2.58 -9.49
CA ALA A 50 3.50 2.35 -10.71
C ALA A 50 2.07 2.87 -10.58
N ASP A 51 1.52 3.33 -11.68
CA ASP A 51 0.13 3.76 -11.73
C ASP A 51 -0.82 2.55 -11.55
N TRP A 52 -1.96 2.77 -10.90
CA TRP A 52 -3.01 1.77 -10.75
C TRP A 52 -3.53 1.33 -12.13
N ILE A 53 -3.68 2.28 -13.06
CA ILE A 53 -4.01 2.06 -14.46
C ILE A 53 -3.16 2.97 -15.35
N ALA A 54 -2.61 2.44 -16.45
CA ALA A 54 -1.68 3.15 -17.33
C ALA A 54 -2.35 4.26 -18.16
N HIS A 55 -3.60 4.06 -18.58
CA HIS A 55 -4.31 4.97 -19.47
C HIS A 55 -5.34 5.82 -18.75
N LYS A 56 -5.15 7.13 -18.84
CA LYS A 56 -5.94 8.17 -18.17
C LYS A 56 -7.39 8.30 -18.68
N SER A 57 -7.69 7.72 -19.83
CA SER A 57 -8.97 7.90 -20.52
C SER A 57 -10.03 6.87 -20.14
N LEU A 58 -9.67 5.91 -19.32
CA LEU A 58 -10.56 4.80 -19.02
C LEU A 58 -11.12 5.01 -17.60
N ALA A 59 -12.25 5.73 -17.55
CA ALA A 59 -13.18 5.60 -16.43
C ALA A 59 -13.76 4.18 -16.51
N MET A 60 -13.04 3.20 -16.00
CA MET A 60 -13.39 1.79 -16.11
C MET A 60 -13.62 1.26 -14.73
N GLU A 61 -14.74 0.64 -14.55
CA GLU A 61 -14.99 -0.19 -13.38
C GLU A 61 -14.46 -1.58 -13.72
N THR A 62 -13.49 -2.04 -12.93
CA THR A 62 -12.88 -3.36 -13.10
C THR A 62 -13.55 -4.40 -12.22
N ASN A 63 -14.55 -4.01 -11.43
CA ASN A 63 -15.19 -4.82 -10.39
C ASN A 63 -14.24 -5.25 -9.25
N ALA A 64 -13.14 -4.55 -9.04
CA ALA A 64 -12.23 -4.76 -7.92
C ALA A 64 -12.76 -4.08 -6.63
N PHE A 65 -14.00 -4.37 -6.24
CA PHE A 65 -14.70 -3.72 -5.13
C PHE A 65 -14.58 -4.47 -3.79
N TYR A 66 -13.78 -5.53 -3.72
CA TYR A 66 -13.59 -6.28 -2.47
C TYR A 66 -12.80 -5.43 -1.47
N GLU A 67 -13.49 -5.01 -0.41
CA GLU A 67 -12.88 -4.16 0.62
C GLU A 67 -11.94 -4.93 1.55
N ASP A 68 -12.17 -6.22 1.74
CA ASP A 68 -11.51 -7.10 2.71
C ASP A 68 -10.52 -8.10 2.10
N ASP A 69 -10.46 -8.21 0.78
CA ASP A 69 -9.64 -9.22 0.10
C ASP A 69 -8.98 -8.67 -1.18
N GLY A 70 -7.73 -8.28 -1.06
CA GLY A 70 -6.95 -7.78 -2.19
C GLY A 70 -6.63 -8.84 -3.23
N MET A 71 -6.58 -10.13 -2.86
CA MET A 71 -6.41 -11.21 -3.84
C MET A 71 -7.63 -11.33 -4.75
N LYS A 72 -8.85 -11.17 -4.21
CA LYS A 72 -10.06 -11.12 -5.04
C LYS A 72 -10.07 -9.91 -5.97
N ASN A 73 -9.52 -8.78 -5.54
CA ASN A 73 -9.34 -7.62 -6.40
C ASN A 73 -8.36 -7.92 -7.54
N MET A 74 -7.24 -8.60 -7.26
CA MET A 74 -6.31 -9.08 -8.31
C MET A 74 -7.02 -9.97 -9.34
N GLN A 75 -7.84 -10.91 -8.87
CA GLN A 75 -8.65 -11.79 -9.74
C GLN A 75 -9.70 -11.01 -10.54
N ALA A 76 -10.28 -9.95 -9.98
CA ALA A 76 -11.20 -9.08 -10.71
C ALA A 76 -10.50 -8.35 -11.85
N ILE A 77 -9.29 -7.81 -11.61
CA ILE A 77 -8.45 -7.22 -12.66
C ILE A 77 -8.09 -8.26 -13.74
N GLU A 78 -7.74 -9.47 -13.35
CA GLU A 78 -7.43 -10.54 -14.30
C GLU A 78 -8.62 -10.90 -15.20
N ARG A 79 -9.81 -11.05 -14.61
CA ARG A 79 -11.06 -11.25 -15.36
C ARG A 79 -11.33 -10.08 -16.31
N TYR A 80 -11.21 -8.84 -15.82
CA TYR A 80 -11.38 -7.65 -16.64
C TYR A 80 -10.45 -7.65 -17.86
N ILE A 81 -9.18 -8.00 -17.66
CA ILE A 81 -8.19 -8.11 -18.75
C ILE A 81 -8.64 -9.14 -19.79
N ALA A 82 -9.09 -10.32 -19.35
CA ALA A 82 -9.51 -11.40 -20.23
C ALA A 82 -10.77 -11.03 -21.02
N GLU A 83 -11.76 -10.42 -20.38
CA GLU A 83 -13.06 -10.08 -20.96
C GLU A 83 -12.99 -8.90 -21.95
N ASN A 84 -12.06 -7.98 -21.72
CA ASN A 84 -11.97 -6.75 -22.51
C ASN A 84 -10.79 -6.72 -23.49
N GLY A 85 -10.09 -7.83 -23.68
CA GLY A 85 -8.93 -7.92 -24.57
C GLY A 85 -7.80 -6.96 -24.17
N SER A 86 -7.70 -6.66 -22.88
CA SER A 86 -6.67 -5.80 -22.30
C SER A 86 -5.43 -6.62 -21.94
N SER A 87 -4.49 -6.01 -21.24
CA SER A 87 -3.28 -6.69 -20.79
C SER A 87 -2.82 -6.15 -19.43
N TRP A 88 -1.92 -6.89 -18.77
CA TRP A 88 -1.27 -6.42 -17.55
C TRP A 88 -0.52 -5.10 -17.72
N TYR A 89 -0.13 -4.75 -18.94
CA TYR A 89 0.48 -3.45 -19.25
C TYR A 89 -0.47 -2.29 -18.92
N SER A 90 -1.78 -2.51 -19.03
CA SER A 90 -2.79 -1.51 -18.64
C SER A 90 -2.92 -1.34 -17.12
N PHE A 91 -2.42 -2.28 -16.34
CA PHE A 91 -2.49 -2.32 -14.88
C PHE A 91 -1.10 -2.49 -14.24
N PRO A 92 -0.18 -1.53 -14.43
CA PRO A 92 1.23 -1.70 -14.10
C PRO A 92 1.48 -1.97 -12.63
N LEU A 93 0.65 -1.44 -11.72
CA LEU A 93 0.76 -1.72 -10.29
C LEU A 93 0.51 -3.20 -9.98
N PHE A 94 -0.53 -3.77 -10.57
CA PHE A 94 -0.88 -5.19 -10.39
C PHE A 94 0.10 -6.11 -11.09
N ALA A 95 0.60 -5.71 -12.28
CA ALA A 95 1.67 -6.41 -12.97
C ALA A 95 2.94 -6.49 -12.12
N TRP A 96 3.29 -5.40 -11.44
CA TRP A 96 4.41 -5.40 -10.51
C TRP A 96 4.20 -6.38 -9.34
N ALA A 97 3.04 -6.38 -8.68
CA ALA A 97 2.78 -7.32 -7.60
C ALA A 97 2.92 -8.79 -8.06
N ARG A 98 2.39 -9.12 -9.23
CA ARG A 98 2.57 -10.45 -9.85
C ARG A 98 4.03 -10.80 -10.12
N SER A 99 4.85 -9.81 -10.50
CA SER A 99 6.26 -10.05 -10.79
C SER A 99 7.08 -10.45 -9.57
N LEU A 100 6.57 -10.24 -8.38
CA LEU A 100 7.20 -10.70 -7.13
C LEU A 100 7.05 -12.21 -6.91
N GLY A 101 6.11 -12.86 -7.60
CA GLY A 101 5.84 -14.29 -7.51
C GLY A 101 4.39 -14.61 -7.21
N ASP A 102 4.07 -15.90 -7.23
CA ASP A 102 2.71 -16.38 -6.97
C ASP A 102 2.27 -16.00 -5.55
N GLY A 103 1.01 -15.60 -5.42
CA GLY A 103 0.40 -15.24 -4.13
C GLY A 103 0.69 -13.82 -3.65
N TRP A 104 1.54 -13.04 -4.34
CA TRP A 104 1.73 -11.62 -4.07
C TRP A 104 0.64 -10.78 -4.73
N TYR A 105 0.03 -9.85 -3.98
CA TYR A 105 -1.06 -8.99 -4.46
C TYR A 105 -1.03 -7.61 -3.80
N ILE A 106 -1.78 -6.68 -4.36
CA ILE A 106 -1.97 -5.34 -3.79
C ILE A 106 -3.05 -5.43 -2.71
N PRO A 107 -2.78 -5.00 -1.46
CA PRO A 107 -3.72 -5.12 -0.37
C PRO A 107 -5.03 -4.36 -0.64
N SER A 108 -6.13 -4.90 -0.13
CA SER A 108 -7.42 -4.22 -0.11
C SER A 108 -7.44 -3.03 0.85
N ARG A 109 -8.55 -2.31 0.88
CA ARG A 109 -8.79 -1.21 1.81
C ARG A 109 -8.64 -1.64 3.28
N GLU A 110 -9.34 -2.70 3.68
CA GLU A 110 -9.35 -3.16 5.08
C GLU A 110 -8.01 -3.84 5.46
N GLU A 111 -7.38 -4.54 4.51
CA GLU A 111 -6.02 -5.04 4.74
C GLU A 111 -5.03 -3.89 4.97
N LEU A 112 -5.12 -2.77 4.25
CA LEU A 112 -4.30 -1.58 4.52
C LEU A 112 -4.57 -0.99 5.90
N ILE A 113 -5.83 -0.93 6.34
CA ILE A 113 -6.19 -0.46 7.69
C ILE A 113 -5.54 -1.35 8.74
N THR A 114 -5.66 -2.67 8.59
CA THR A 114 -5.07 -3.66 9.48
C THR A 114 -3.55 -3.51 9.54
N ILE A 115 -2.89 -3.45 8.39
CA ILE A 115 -1.43 -3.25 8.28
C ILE A 115 -0.98 -2.02 9.08
N TRP A 116 -1.62 -0.87 8.85
CA TRP A 116 -1.23 0.36 9.51
C TRP A 116 -1.56 0.38 11.00
N THR A 117 -2.69 -0.20 11.39
CA THR A 117 -3.07 -0.36 12.79
C THR A 117 -2.04 -1.21 13.54
N ASN A 118 -1.67 -2.35 12.98
CA ASN A 118 -0.71 -3.27 13.60
C ASN A 118 0.71 -2.66 13.67
N LEU A 119 1.19 -2.05 12.59
CA LEU A 119 2.49 -1.38 12.58
C LEU A 119 2.57 -0.18 13.52
N ASN A 120 1.44 0.38 13.92
CA ASN A 120 1.32 1.49 14.86
C ASN A 120 0.94 1.06 16.30
N GLY A 121 1.07 -0.23 16.62
CA GLY A 121 0.80 -0.74 17.96
C GLY A 121 -0.67 -0.70 18.35
N GLY A 122 -1.55 -1.06 17.44
CA GLY A 122 -2.99 -1.13 17.64
C GLY A 122 -3.72 0.20 17.41
N ASN A 123 -3.06 1.23 16.90
CA ASN A 123 -3.66 2.53 16.59
C ASN A 123 -3.56 2.86 15.10
N LEU A 124 -4.65 3.30 14.52
CA LEU A 124 -4.63 3.84 13.16
C LEU A 124 -3.98 5.24 13.11
N ASP A 125 -4.03 5.98 14.20
CA ASP A 125 -3.50 7.35 14.30
C ASP A 125 -1.97 7.39 14.51
N LEU A 126 -1.29 8.24 13.73
CA LEU A 126 0.13 8.54 13.90
C LEU A 126 0.34 9.59 15.03
N ASN A 127 -0.01 9.22 16.25
CA ASN A 127 0.13 10.09 17.43
C ASN A 127 1.41 9.80 18.22
N LYS A 128 1.59 10.48 19.37
CA LYS A 128 2.76 10.28 20.23
C LYS A 128 2.86 8.86 20.78
N LYS A 129 1.73 8.18 21.01
CA LYS A 129 1.69 6.80 21.57
C LYS A 129 2.09 5.77 20.50
N SER A 130 1.70 5.95 19.26
CA SER A 130 2.04 5.07 18.14
C SER A 130 3.48 5.26 17.62
N ARG A 131 4.10 6.42 17.92
CA ARG A 131 5.42 6.80 17.39
C ARG A 131 6.54 5.79 17.65
N PRO A 132 6.68 5.15 18.84
CA PRO A 132 7.73 4.16 19.06
C PRO A 132 7.60 2.96 18.12
N TYR A 133 6.39 2.47 17.88
CA TYR A 133 6.11 1.29 17.06
C TYR A 133 6.50 1.51 15.61
N TRP A 134 5.90 2.48 14.94
CA TRP A 134 6.19 2.72 13.54
C TRP A 134 7.64 3.15 13.28
N LYS A 135 8.31 3.82 14.23
CA LYS A 135 9.74 4.12 14.12
C LYS A 135 10.60 2.87 14.16
N THR A 136 10.25 1.92 15.04
CA THR A 136 10.95 0.64 15.16
C THR A 136 10.79 -0.15 13.86
N HIS A 137 9.57 -0.30 13.37
CA HIS A 137 9.28 -1.03 12.14
C HIS A 137 9.95 -0.38 10.92
N ASN A 138 9.87 0.94 10.80
CA ASN A 138 10.54 1.66 9.71
C ASN A 138 12.07 1.48 9.75
N LYS A 139 12.67 1.51 10.94
CA LYS A 139 14.10 1.25 11.12
C LYS A 139 14.47 -0.18 10.71
N SER A 140 13.64 -1.17 11.07
CA SER A 140 13.81 -2.56 10.69
C SER A 140 13.77 -2.74 9.18
N ILE A 141 12.76 -2.20 8.52
CA ILE A 141 12.60 -2.23 7.06
C ILE A 141 13.85 -1.65 6.38
N LYS A 142 14.27 -0.46 6.77
CA LYS A 142 15.43 0.22 6.16
C LYS A 142 16.76 -0.53 6.37
N ARG A 143 16.96 -1.13 7.53
CA ARG A 143 18.15 -1.97 7.79
C ARG A 143 18.21 -3.22 6.91
N ASN A 144 17.05 -3.68 6.45
CA ASN A 144 16.94 -4.84 5.58
C ASN A 144 16.84 -4.48 4.08
N GLY A 145 17.16 -3.23 3.73
CA GLY A 145 17.20 -2.75 2.36
C GLY A 145 15.87 -2.25 1.79
N GLY A 146 14.83 -2.17 2.61
CA GLY A 146 13.52 -1.70 2.19
C GLY A 146 13.39 -0.18 2.17
N ASP A 147 12.33 0.28 1.52
CA ASP A 147 11.97 1.69 1.42
C ASP A 147 11.37 2.23 2.72
N ASP A 148 11.44 3.56 2.90
CA ASP A 148 10.84 4.24 4.06
C ASP A 148 9.30 4.07 4.03
N LEU A 149 8.71 3.61 5.14
CA LEU A 149 7.25 3.48 5.28
C LEU A 149 6.53 4.81 5.07
N PHE A 150 7.21 5.91 5.38
CA PHE A 150 6.62 7.23 5.34
C PHE A 150 7.22 8.05 4.20
N CYS A 151 6.35 8.77 3.52
CA CYS A 151 6.80 9.80 2.61
C CYS A 151 7.35 10.99 3.40
N LYS A 152 8.51 11.47 3.02
CA LYS A 152 8.99 12.77 3.52
C LYS A 152 8.20 13.86 2.84
N ASN A 153 7.56 14.72 3.62
CA ASN A 153 7.00 15.96 3.09
C ASN A 153 8.16 16.83 2.61
N THR A 154 8.40 16.85 1.32
CA THR A 154 9.33 17.79 0.70
C THR A 154 8.51 18.94 0.15
N SER A 155 8.16 19.88 1.03
CA SER A 155 7.66 21.18 0.61
C SER A 155 8.82 21.96 -0.02
N THR A 156 8.99 21.81 -1.33
CA THR A 156 9.92 22.63 -2.09
C THR A 156 9.10 23.55 -2.98
N MET A 157 9.24 24.86 -2.83
CA MET A 157 8.63 25.89 -3.67
C MET A 157 7.09 25.88 -3.74
N GLY A 158 6.39 25.78 -2.64
CA GLY A 158 4.92 25.90 -2.60
C GLY A 158 4.16 24.68 -3.13
N PHE A 159 4.81 23.54 -3.31
CA PHE A 159 4.17 22.27 -3.67
C PHE A 159 3.95 21.41 -2.44
N LYS A 160 2.72 21.10 -2.14
CA LYS A 160 2.38 20.10 -1.11
C LYS A 160 2.30 18.74 -1.77
N MET A 161 3.22 17.83 -1.40
CA MET A 161 3.12 16.42 -1.81
C MET A 161 2.17 15.70 -0.88
N LEU A 162 1.10 15.17 -1.43
CA LEU A 162 0.29 14.17 -0.73
C LEU A 162 0.92 12.79 -0.98
N CYS A 163 1.24 12.13 0.09
CA CYS A 163 1.81 10.80 0.04
C CYS A 163 0.83 9.80 0.61
N GLY A 164 0.53 8.77 -0.15
CA GLY A 164 -0.39 7.74 0.27
C GLY A 164 0.03 6.36 -0.20
N MET A 165 -0.44 5.35 0.51
CA MET A 165 -0.36 3.96 0.06
C MET A 165 -1.70 3.59 -0.55
N ILE A 166 -1.66 3.18 -1.82
CA ILE A 166 -2.84 2.88 -2.62
C ILE A 166 -3.29 1.44 -2.39
N SER A 167 -4.61 1.23 -2.30
CA SER A 167 -5.23 -0.09 -2.22
C SER A 167 -5.54 -0.67 -3.60
N SER A 168 -5.86 -1.96 -3.63
CA SER A 168 -6.46 -2.60 -4.80
C SER A 168 -7.96 -2.34 -4.93
N THR A 169 -8.61 -1.80 -3.91
CA THR A 169 -10.06 -1.63 -3.87
C THR A 169 -10.49 -0.39 -4.65
N GLU A 170 -11.31 -0.60 -5.67
CA GLU A 170 -12.02 0.49 -6.36
C GLU A 170 -13.11 1.08 -5.48
N ALA A 171 -13.37 2.37 -5.69
CA ALA A 171 -14.56 3.07 -5.24
C ALA A 171 -15.35 3.56 -6.44
N GLU A 172 -16.61 3.89 -6.24
CA GLU A 172 -17.49 4.36 -7.30
C GLU A 172 -16.91 5.53 -8.12
N GLY A 173 -17.23 5.56 -9.40
CA GLY A 173 -16.84 6.66 -10.29
C GLY A 173 -15.36 6.67 -10.67
N GLY A 174 -14.71 5.50 -10.77
CA GLY A 174 -13.32 5.38 -11.18
C GLY A 174 -12.34 5.94 -10.15
N LYS A 175 -12.63 5.77 -8.88
CA LYS A 175 -11.77 6.14 -7.76
C LYS A 175 -11.15 4.90 -7.12
N VAL A 176 -10.15 5.11 -6.27
CA VAL A 176 -9.53 4.07 -5.43
C VAL A 176 -9.33 4.61 -4.02
N TYR A 177 -9.27 3.69 -3.05
CA TYR A 177 -8.94 4.04 -1.68
C TYR A 177 -7.44 4.17 -1.48
N VAL A 178 -7.04 5.16 -0.72
CA VAL A 178 -5.64 5.46 -0.38
C VAL A 178 -5.53 5.76 1.10
N ILE A 179 -4.54 5.19 1.76
CA ILE A 179 -4.15 5.60 3.11
C ILE A 179 -3.09 6.70 3.01
N ASN A 180 -3.37 7.84 3.63
CA ASN A 180 -2.39 8.92 3.74
C ASN A 180 -1.28 8.55 4.73
N THR A 181 -0.06 8.45 4.26
CA THR A 181 1.13 8.10 5.06
C THR A 181 2.11 9.26 5.18
N GLU A 182 1.64 10.49 5.06
CA GLU A 182 2.47 11.69 5.10
C GLU A 182 3.12 11.87 6.47
N LYS A 183 4.45 11.94 6.50
CA LYS A 183 5.23 12.23 7.69
C LYS A 183 5.41 13.72 7.86
N GLY A 184 5.06 14.23 9.05
CA GLY A 184 5.51 15.56 9.47
C GLY A 184 4.66 16.71 8.99
N GLN A 185 3.35 16.55 8.90
CA GLN A 185 2.51 17.73 9.04
C GLN A 185 2.81 18.33 10.40
N ASN A 186 3.49 19.46 10.37
CA ASN A 186 3.76 20.23 11.57
C ASN A 186 2.41 20.60 12.19
N LEU A 187 2.06 19.93 13.28
CA LEU A 187 0.79 20.06 13.99
C LEU A 187 0.52 21.50 14.51
N MET A 188 1.52 22.36 14.44
CA MET A 188 1.41 23.74 14.94
C MET A 188 0.58 24.66 14.06
N ASN A 189 0.33 24.33 12.80
CA ASN A 189 -0.34 25.24 11.87
C ASN A 189 -1.66 24.72 11.29
N HIS A 190 -2.18 23.60 11.74
CA HIS A 190 -3.49 23.13 11.33
C HIS A 190 -4.43 23.00 12.53
N PRO A 191 -5.56 23.73 12.55
CA PRO A 191 -6.50 23.68 13.68
C PRO A 191 -7.27 22.36 13.76
N MET A 192 -7.01 21.41 12.92
CA MET A 192 -7.70 20.12 12.88
C MET A 192 -6.74 18.96 13.13
N GLY A 193 -6.34 18.77 14.35
CA GLY A 193 -5.92 17.48 14.92
C GLY A 193 -4.76 16.76 14.21
N ALA A 194 -4.20 15.81 14.92
CA ALA A 194 -3.10 14.95 14.57
C ALA A 194 -3.09 14.46 13.10
N PRO A 195 -1.90 14.12 12.55
CA PRO A 195 -1.79 13.46 11.25
C PRO A 195 -2.45 12.08 11.39
N ASN A 196 -3.73 12.04 11.09
CA ASN A 196 -4.49 10.82 11.07
C ASN A 196 -4.12 10.10 9.79
N VAL A 197 -3.87 8.82 9.89
CA VAL A 197 -3.93 7.94 8.75
C VAL A 197 -5.40 7.95 8.29
N LYS A 198 -5.68 8.70 7.25
CA LYS A 198 -7.04 8.82 6.70
C LYS A 198 -7.12 8.00 5.44
N ILE A 199 -8.18 7.22 5.35
CA ILE A 199 -8.59 6.62 4.09
C ILE A 199 -9.25 7.70 3.26
N MET A 200 -8.81 7.85 2.02
CA MET A 200 -9.31 8.83 1.09
C MET A 200 -9.59 8.16 -0.25
N GLU A 201 -10.58 8.67 -0.96
CA GLU A 201 -10.87 8.26 -2.32
C GLU A 201 -10.12 9.14 -3.31
N TYR A 202 -9.54 8.54 -4.34
CA TYR A 202 -8.86 9.25 -5.42
C TYR A 202 -9.34 8.76 -6.77
N THR A 203 -9.56 9.69 -7.69
CA THR A 203 -9.92 9.36 -9.08
C THR A 203 -8.71 8.77 -9.78
N ILE A 204 -8.88 7.57 -10.34
CA ILE A 204 -7.89 6.88 -11.14
C ILE A 204 -7.59 7.70 -12.40
N GLY A 205 -6.32 7.78 -12.78
CA GLY A 205 -5.90 8.40 -14.04
C GLY A 205 -5.92 9.93 -14.07
N LYS A 206 -6.41 10.61 -13.07
CA LYS A 206 -6.22 12.06 -12.96
C LYS A 206 -4.89 12.33 -12.27
N ARG A 207 -3.89 12.81 -13.04
CA ARG A 207 -2.81 13.54 -12.37
C ARG A 207 -3.48 14.71 -11.67
N ALA A 208 -3.24 14.87 -10.39
CA ALA A 208 -3.71 16.03 -9.64
C ALA A 208 -3.04 17.30 -10.18
N HIS A 209 -3.54 17.74 -11.29
CA HIS A 209 -3.30 19.08 -11.80
C HIS A 209 -4.39 19.94 -11.19
N ARG A 210 -4.02 20.78 -10.22
CA ARG A 210 -4.85 21.84 -9.69
C ARG A 210 -6.20 21.33 -9.17
N SER A 211 -6.40 21.25 -7.88
CA SER A 211 -7.77 21.28 -7.37
C SER A 211 -8.35 22.66 -7.73
N GLU A 212 -9.30 22.71 -8.65
CA GLU A 212 -10.18 23.86 -8.82
C GLU A 212 -10.83 24.07 -7.47
N GLY A 213 -10.54 25.20 -6.83
CA GLY A 213 -11.05 25.55 -5.51
C GLY A 213 -10.03 25.52 -4.37
N ASP A 214 -8.73 25.32 -4.60
CA ASP A 214 -7.71 25.58 -3.58
C ASP A 214 -7.44 27.09 -3.52
N PRO A 215 -7.91 27.82 -2.49
CA PRO A 215 -7.78 29.29 -2.39
C PRO A 215 -6.34 29.76 -2.32
N LEU A 216 -5.37 28.88 -2.12
CA LEU A 216 -3.96 29.19 -2.00
C LEU A 216 -3.15 28.89 -3.26
N GLY A 217 -3.76 28.39 -4.35
CA GLY A 217 -3.09 28.18 -5.64
C GLY A 217 -1.92 27.19 -5.64
N PHE A 218 -1.78 26.35 -4.61
CA PHE A 218 -0.70 25.37 -4.51
C PHE A 218 -0.95 24.17 -5.45
N LYS A 219 0.02 23.91 -6.32
CA LYS A 219 0.03 22.67 -7.12
C LYS A 219 0.32 21.49 -6.19
N ARG A 220 -0.64 20.59 -6.01
CA ARG A 220 -0.43 19.34 -5.27
C ARG A 220 0.11 18.28 -6.23
N VAL A 221 1.22 17.68 -5.89
CA VAL A 221 1.74 16.50 -6.59
C VAL A 221 1.37 15.28 -5.76
N LEU A 222 0.51 14.42 -6.31
CA LEU A 222 0.16 13.16 -5.69
C LEU A 222 1.23 12.12 -6.04
N ARG A 223 1.81 11.50 -5.03
CA ARG A 223 2.69 10.35 -5.19
C ARG A 223 2.11 9.22 -4.38
N PHE A 224 1.41 8.34 -5.06
CA PHE A 224 0.97 7.10 -4.44
C PHE A 224 2.05 6.05 -4.57
N ARG A 225 2.13 5.25 -3.52
CA ARG A 225 3.04 4.11 -3.42
C ARG A 225 2.19 2.91 -3.10
N ALA A 226 2.66 1.74 -3.44
CA ALA A 226 2.06 0.50 -3.02
C ALA A 226 3.13 -0.46 -2.51
N ARG A 227 2.75 -1.33 -1.62
CA ARG A 227 3.50 -2.52 -1.25
C ARG A 227 2.62 -3.72 -1.49
N ALA A 228 3.20 -4.74 -2.05
CA ALA A 228 2.50 -6.01 -2.20
C ALA A 228 2.47 -6.75 -0.87
N VAL A 229 1.46 -7.58 -0.71
CA VAL A 229 1.31 -8.47 0.44
C VAL A 229 1.15 -9.91 -0.01
N HIS A 230 1.44 -10.84 0.89
CA HIS A 230 1.26 -12.28 0.68
C HIS A 230 0.79 -12.93 1.97
N LYS A 231 -0.20 -13.83 1.88
CA LYS A 231 -0.65 -14.64 3.03
C LYS A 231 0.32 -15.81 3.24
N PHE A 232 0.62 -16.15 4.47
CA PHE A 232 1.46 -17.31 4.82
C PHE A 232 0.81 -18.17 5.89
#